data_b192d0be8c7b8f0984b37c21897f3f18
#
_entry.id   b192d0be8c7b8f0984b37c21897f3f18
#
_cell.length_a   1.000
_cell.length_b   1.000
_cell.length_c   1.000
_cell.angle_alpha   90.00
_cell.angle_beta   90.00
_cell.angle_gamma   90.00
#
_symmetry.space_group_name_H-M   'P 1'
#
loop_
_entity.id
_entity.type
_entity.pdbx_description
1 polymer ?
#
loop_
_entity_poly.entity_id
_entity_poly.type
_entity_poly.pdbx_seq_one_letter_code
_entity_poly.pdbx_strand_id
1 'polypeptide(L)'
;MQQLADDNIRKMHKIEILAEKGLRKRVLMYLEILRRKAGSDIVSVRMSREQMAQYLCVNRSALSNELNKMKREKILDFEKDKFRIL
;
A
#
# COMPACT_ATOMS: atom_id res chain seq x y z
N MET A 1 20.18 -3.52 15.17
CA MET A 1 20.89 -2.97 14.02
C MET A 1 20.10 -3.10 12.73
N GLN A 2 19.56 -4.29 12.44
CA GLN A 2 18.70 -4.45 11.26
C GLN A 2 17.45 -3.57 11.34
N GLN A 3 16.91 -3.34 12.54
CA GLN A 3 15.74 -2.50 12.72
C GLN A 3 15.97 -1.06 12.29
N LEU A 4 17.15 -0.51 12.54
CA LEU A 4 17.48 0.86 12.13
C LEU A 4 17.55 0.96 10.61
N ALA A 5 18.14 -0.03 9.95
CA ALA A 5 18.20 -0.08 8.50
C ALA A 5 16.82 -0.22 7.89
N ASP A 6 15.97 -1.06 8.49
CA ASP A 6 14.59 -1.26 8.04
C ASP A 6 13.76 0.01 8.21
N ASP A 7 13.94 0.75 9.31
CA ASP A 7 13.25 2.01 9.54
C ASP A 7 13.65 3.05 8.51
N ASN A 8 14.93 3.14 8.17
CA ASN A 8 15.41 4.07 7.14
C ASN A 8 14.82 3.72 5.78
N ILE A 9 14.78 2.45 5.43
CA ILE A 9 14.20 1.98 4.18
C ILE A 9 12.70 2.31 4.14
N ARG A 10 11.98 2.11 5.24
CA ARG A 10 10.55 2.45 5.33
C ARG A 10 10.32 3.94 5.13
N LYS A 11 11.17 4.78 5.73
CA LYS A 11 11.05 6.23 5.57
C LYS A 11 11.30 6.66 4.13
N MET A 12 12.28 6.07 3.48
CA MET A 12 12.57 6.35 2.06
C MET A 12 11.39 5.95 1.18
N HIS A 13 10.81 4.75 1.41
CA HIS A 13 9.65 4.30 0.66
C HIS A 13 8.44 5.18 0.91
N LYS A 14 8.26 5.64 2.14
CA LYS A 14 7.16 6.55 2.47
C LYS A 14 7.28 7.86 1.72
N ILE A 15 8.49 8.41 1.61
CA ILE A 15 8.73 9.63 0.84
C ILE A 15 8.37 9.42 -0.63
N GLU A 16 8.78 8.30 -1.22
CA GLU A 16 8.43 7.97 -2.61
C GLU A 16 6.92 7.87 -2.78
N ILE A 17 6.24 7.20 -1.86
CA ILE A 17 4.79 7.01 -1.90
C ILE A 17 4.08 8.35 -1.78
N LEU A 18 4.49 9.19 -0.84
CA LEU A 18 3.85 10.47 -0.60
C LEU A 18 4.17 11.52 -1.67
N ALA A 19 5.23 11.30 -2.46
CA ALA A 19 5.51 12.14 -3.61
C ALA A 19 4.49 11.94 -4.72
N GLU A 20 3.83 10.78 -4.75
CA GLU A 20 2.77 10.54 -5.73
C GLU A 20 1.53 11.35 -5.37
N LYS A 21 0.95 12.01 -6.36
CA LYS A 21 -0.29 12.75 -6.19
C LYS A 21 -1.47 11.81 -6.42
N GLY A 22 -2.44 11.89 -5.53
CA GLY A 22 -3.63 11.08 -5.65
C GLY A 22 -3.54 9.77 -4.88
N LEU A 23 -4.66 9.41 -4.30
CA LEU A 23 -4.78 8.25 -3.43
C LEU A 23 -4.49 6.95 -4.17
N ARG A 24 -5.03 6.80 -5.38
CA ARG A 24 -4.85 5.59 -6.18
C ARG A 24 -3.37 5.30 -6.45
N LYS A 25 -2.63 6.33 -6.85
CA LYS A 25 -1.20 6.18 -7.14
C LYS A 25 -0.41 5.83 -5.90
N ARG A 26 -0.76 6.40 -4.75
CA ARG A 26 -0.11 6.08 -3.48
C ARG A 26 -0.33 4.62 -3.10
N VAL A 27 -1.55 4.13 -3.25
CA VAL A 27 -1.88 2.74 -2.97
C VAL A 27 -1.09 1.81 -3.88
N LEU A 28 -1.10 2.08 -5.19
CA LEU A 28 -0.41 1.24 -6.15
C LEU A 28 1.10 1.23 -5.94
N MET A 29 1.69 2.39 -5.62
CA MET A 29 3.12 2.47 -5.33
C MET A 29 3.47 1.65 -4.09
N TYR A 30 2.67 1.76 -3.04
CA TYR A 30 2.88 1.00 -1.82
C TYR A 30 2.82 -0.50 -2.07
N LEU A 31 1.79 -0.96 -2.77
CA LEU A 31 1.63 -2.38 -3.09
C LEU A 31 2.75 -2.89 -4.01
N GLU A 32 3.18 -2.08 -4.96
CA GLU A 32 4.28 -2.44 -5.85
C GLU A 32 5.59 -2.63 -5.09
N ILE A 33 5.87 -1.76 -4.11
CA ILE A 33 7.04 -1.89 -3.26
C ILE A 33 6.98 -3.19 -2.47
N LEU A 34 5.82 -3.52 -1.90
CA LEU A 34 5.64 -4.77 -1.16
C LEU A 34 5.81 -5.98 -2.08
N ARG A 35 5.29 -5.90 -3.30
CA ARG A 35 5.41 -6.97 -4.28
C ARG A 35 6.87 -7.25 -4.62
N ARG A 36 7.65 -6.21 -4.84
CA ARG A 36 9.08 -6.34 -5.13
C ARG A 36 9.83 -6.99 -3.98
N LYS A 37 9.52 -6.58 -2.76
CA LYS A 37 10.17 -7.13 -1.56
C LYS A 37 9.81 -8.61 -1.36
N ALA A 38 8.54 -8.95 -1.56
CA ALA A 38 8.06 -10.31 -1.35
C ALA A 38 8.47 -11.26 -2.47
N GLY A 39 8.74 -10.73 -3.65
CA GLY A 39 9.01 -11.55 -4.82
C GLY A 39 7.79 -12.36 -5.23
N SER A 40 6.58 -11.88 -4.93
CA SER A 40 5.34 -12.58 -5.17
C SER A 40 4.26 -11.59 -5.60
N ASP A 41 3.33 -12.04 -6.45
CA ASP A 41 2.21 -11.22 -6.87
C ASP A 41 1.18 -10.99 -5.76
N ILE A 42 1.18 -11.86 -4.75
CA ILE A 42 0.30 -11.73 -3.59
C ILE A 42 1.11 -11.18 -2.43
N VAL A 43 0.68 -10.05 -1.90
CA VAL A 43 1.37 -9.41 -0.77
C VAL A 43 0.45 -9.35 0.44
N SER A 44 1.04 -9.46 1.63
CA SER A 44 0.32 -9.31 2.88
C SER A 44 0.56 -7.92 3.42
N VAL A 45 -0.52 -7.17 3.61
CA VAL A 45 -0.47 -5.87 4.26
C VAL A 45 -0.79 -6.08 5.73
N ARG A 46 0.22 -5.99 6.58
CA ARG A 46 0.08 -6.26 8.02
C ARG A 46 -0.37 -5.03 8.79
N MET A 47 -1.31 -4.29 8.22
CA MET A 47 -1.88 -3.10 8.84
C MET A 47 -3.39 -3.15 8.67
N SER A 48 -4.10 -2.61 9.67
CA SER A 48 -5.53 -2.37 9.52
C SER A 48 -5.75 -1.29 8.45
N ARG A 49 -6.98 -1.14 7.99
CA ARG A 49 -7.32 -0.07 7.04
C ARG A 49 -7.02 1.30 7.63
N GLU A 50 -7.26 1.48 8.93
CA GLU A 50 -6.96 2.72 9.61
C GLU A 50 -5.46 3.00 9.63
N GLN A 51 -4.65 2.00 9.98
CA GLN A 51 -3.20 2.13 9.98
C GLN A 51 -2.66 2.40 8.57
N MET A 52 -3.21 1.71 7.59
CA MET A 52 -2.83 1.90 6.19
C MET A 52 -3.14 3.32 5.72
N ALA A 53 -4.32 3.84 6.08
CA ALA A 53 -4.69 5.21 5.76
C ALA A 53 -3.74 6.21 6.41
N GLN A 54 -3.39 6.00 7.67
CA GLN A 54 -2.42 6.85 8.36
C GLN A 54 -1.06 6.82 7.68
N TYR A 55 -0.61 5.63 7.30
CA TYR A 55 0.68 5.47 6.63
C TYR A 55 0.70 6.20 5.28
N LEU A 56 -0.40 6.12 4.53
CA LEU A 56 -0.53 6.76 3.22
C LEU A 56 -0.97 8.23 3.32
N CYS A 57 -1.21 8.71 4.54
CA CYS A 57 -1.66 10.09 4.81
C CYS A 57 -2.95 10.43 4.08
N VAL A 58 -3.92 9.53 4.13
CA VAL A 58 -5.22 9.70 3.50
C VAL A 58 -6.33 9.37 4.50
N ASN A 59 -7.56 9.74 4.15
CA ASN A 59 -8.73 9.44 4.96
C ASN A 59 -9.09 7.96 4.81
N ARG A 60 -9.43 7.30 5.92
CA ARG A 60 -9.79 5.87 5.91
C ARG A 60 -10.96 5.56 4.98
N SER A 61 -12.01 6.38 5.03
CA SER A 61 -13.18 6.18 4.18
C SER A 61 -12.83 6.33 2.71
N ALA A 62 -12.01 7.31 2.39
CA ALA A 62 -11.53 7.53 1.03
C ALA A 62 -10.68 6.33 0.56
N LEU A 63 -9.83 5.81 1.44
CA LEU A 63 -9.01 4.63 1.13
C LEU A 63 -9.89 3.42 0.82
N SER A 64 -10.87 3.14 1.69
CA SER A 64 -11.77 2.00 1.50
C SER A 64 -12.56 2.12 0.19
N ASN A 65 -13.08 3.31 -0.09
CA ASN A 65 -13.81 3.57 -1.32
C ASN A 65 -12.94 3.36 -2.56
N GLU A 66 -11.70 3.86 -2.51
CA GLU A 66 -10.78 3.72 -3.63
C GLU A 66 -10.35 2.27 -3.85
N LEU A 67 -10.10 1.52 -2.78
CA LEU A 67 -9.76 0.11 -2.87
C LEU A 67 -10.91 -0.69 -3.51
N ASN A 68 -12.14 -0.44 -3.09
CA ASN A 68 -13.31 -1.10 -3.66
C ASN A 68 -13.49 -0.74 -5.13
N LYS A 69 -13.25 0.51 -5.48
CA LYS A 69 -13.34 0.99 -6.85
C LYS A 69 -12.28 0.31 -7.73
N MET A 70 -11.05 0.24 -7.26
CA MET A 70 -9.96 -0.43 -7.99
C MET A 70 -10.24 -1.92 -8.16
N LYS A 71 -10.85 -2.56 -7.18
CA LYS A 71 -11.25 -3.96 -7.28
C LYS A 71 -12.31 -4.15 -8.37
N ARG A 72 -13.32 -3.27 -8.43
CA ARG A 72 -14.34 -3.30 -9.47
C ARG A 72 -13.75 -3.06 -10.86
N GLU A 73 -12.76 -2.20 -10.96
CA GLU A 73 -12.09 -1.88 -12.22
C GLU A 73 -11.03 -2.93 -12.60
N LYS A 74 -10.86 -3.96 -11.78
CA LYS A 74 -9.91 -5.05 -12.00
C LYS A 74 -8.45 -4.57 -12.09
N ILE A 75 -8.14 -3.51 -11.35
CA ILE A 75 -6.78 -3.01 -11.23
C ILE A 75 -6.02 -3.83 -10.18
N LEU A 76 -6.74 -4.18 -9.11
CA LEU A 76 -6.20 -5.04 -8.06
C LEU A 76 -7.32 -5.90 -7.49
N ASP A 77 -6.92 -6.92 -6.74
CA ASP A 77 -7.85 -7.73 -5.97
C ASP A 77 -7.34 -7.80 -4.53
N PHE A 78 -8.25 -7.97 -3.59
CA PHE A 78 -7.86 -8.13 -2.20
C PHE A 78 -8.91 -8.90 -1.43
N GLU A 79 -8.44 -9.59 -0.40
CA GLU A 79 -9.28 -10.27 0.57
C GLU A 79 -8.60 -10.11 1.92
N LYS A 80 -9.24 -9.40 2.85
CA LYS A 80 -8.70 -9.06 4.15
C LYS A 80 -7.36 -8.32 3.99
N ASP A 81 -6.25 -8.92 4.44
CA ASP A 81 -4.92 -8.32 4.37
C ASP A 81 -4.10 -8.77 3.15
N LYS A 82 -4.66 -9.62 2.31
CA LYS A 82 -3.99 -10.11 1.11
C LYS A 82 -4.36 -9.27 -0.10
N PHE A 83 -3.35 -8.76 -0.80
CA PHE A 83 -3.55 -7.91 -1.97
C PHE A 83 -2.80 -8.49 -3.16
N ARG A 84 -3.39 -8.30 -4.32
CA ARG A 84 -2.79 -8.73 -5.59
C ARG A 84 -3.01 -7.64 -6.64
N ILE A 85 -1.92 -7.20 -7.28
CA ILE A 85 -2.02 -6.27 -8.41
C ILE A 85 -2.28 -7.11 -9.67
N LEU A 86 -3.35 -6.78 -10.37
CA LEU A 86 -3.77 -7.53 -11.55
C LEU A 86 -3.13 -7.04 -12.84
#